data_fa252cedc29b5a1647bd3a1ece584801
#
_entry.id   fa252cedc29b5a1647bd3a1ece584801
#
_cell.length_a   1.000
_cell.length_b   1.000
_cell.length_c   1.000
_cell.angle_alpha   90.00
_cell.angle_beta   90.00
_cell.angle_gamma   90.00
#
_symmetry.space_group_name_H-M   'P 1'
#
loop_
_entity.id
_entity.type
_entity.pdbx_description
1 polymer ?
#
loop_
_entity_poly.entity_id
_entity_poly.type
_entity_poly.pdbx_seq_one_letter_code
_entity_poly.pdbx_strand_id
1 'polypeptide(L)'
;MKPFKIYSLLLVKNEADIIRESLMAAIQWSDKVIVMDNGSLDGTWEIVQEMAAQDPRIVAFMQYTGGFRIGLRAKAFRAFRHEMTRNDWWCVRLDADEFFSEDPRAFLAKIPKRYNTVKKLSTDYVLTKEDIESYTFTGNFSFDRQHITHYLPEKRKERRFIRHSPWLVWCEKWRYPHPIGRTAKTCIAVNHYQYRSPQQMKKRFMTRQQAKKDGCGSFLHENGNDWTDYLWSNQQLEQQTKLLHHLPQLFAQSTDILYQKRNTIKVVEEEFVVKSFAVPSFFKRLIYTIFPSKARRSYIYAQRLGDMTPKPVTYVETRKGGLLHKSYYISRLSPCTHVLKEVIKDRNFPNRDEIFAAFGRFTAQLHDHGILHADYSMGNVLFEPTDQGAEFQLVDLNRMHFGQRINCKKGCQNFERIDTDTHALTTIAQAYAEARGYDSNECVRLVLKMRWRKHKK
;
A
#
# COMPACT_ATOMS: atom_id res chain seq x y z
N MET A 1 16.81 -11.29 34.52
CA MET A 1 16.75 -9.99 33.83
C MET A 1 15.92 -9.06 34.68
N LYS A 2 16.24 -7.72 34.74
CA LYS A 2 15.36 -6.79 35.44
C LYS A 2 13.99 -6.78 34.74
N PRO A 3 12.88 -6.81 35.50
CA PRO A 3 11.54 -6.72 34.93
C PRO A 3 11.41 -5.42 34.15
N PHE A 4 10.65 -5.44 33.05
CA PHE A 4 10.32 -4.26 32.25
C PHE A 4 8.83 -4.20 31.98
N LYS A 5 8.30 -3.00 31.77
CA LYS A 5 6.91 -2.77 31.41
C LYS A 5 6.74 -2.75 29.89
N ILE A 6 5.55 -3.10 29.42
CA ILE A 6 5.12 -2.93 28.04
C ILE A 6 3.79 -2.16 28.06
N TYR A 7 3.79 -0.96 27.48
CA TYR A 7 2.56 -0.18 27.27
C TYR A 7 2.18 -0.20 25.80
N SER A 8 0.93 -0.57 25.52
CA SER A 8 0.39 -0.73 24.16
C SER A 8 -0.56 0.40 23.81
N LEU A 9 -0.41 0.95 22.61
CA LEU A 9 -1.22 2.03 22.08
C LEU A 9 -2.14 1.49 20.98
N LEU A 10 -3.41 1.30 21.31
CA LEU A 10 -4.44 0.75 20.45
C LEU A 10 -5.36 1.87 19.94
N LEU A 11 -5.43 2.05 18.61
CA LEU A 11 -6.35 2.98 17.97
C LEU A 11 -7.38 2.15 17.19
N VAL A 12 -8.66 2.30 17.54
CA VAL A 12 -9.77 1.51 17.00
C VAL A 12 -10.81 2.36 16.28
N LYS A 13 -11.54 1.74 15.36
CA LYS A 13 -12.76 2.29 14.75
C LYS A 13 -13.59 1.16 14.17
N ASN A 14 -14.79 0.95 14.71
CA ASN A 14 -15.76 -0.04 14.26
C ASN A 14 -15.21 -1.48 14.25
N GLU A 15 -14.71 -1.93 15.39
CA GLU A 15 -14.08 -3.24 15.61
C GLU A 15 -14.82 -4.05 16.72
N ALA A 16 -16.14 -3.83 16.89
CA ALA A 16 -16.93 -4.47 17.95
C ALA A 16 -16.91 -6.00 17.87
N ASP A 17 -16.74 -6.55 16.68
CA ASP A 17 -16.67 -7.99 16.40
C ASP A 17 -15.40 -8.68 16.93
N ILE A 18 -14.33 -7.92 17.25
CA ILE A 18 -13.02 -8.47 17.61
C ILE A 18 -12.34 -7.78 18.80
N ILE A 19 -12.81 -6.61 19.21
CA ILE A 19 -12.09 -5.79 20.19
C ILE A 19 -11.94 -6.49 21.56
N ARG A 20 -12.93 -7.28 21.97
CA ARG A 20 -12.89 -8.03 23.23
C ARG A 20 -11.74 -9.04 23.24
N GLU A 21 -11.63 -9.86 22.21
CA GLU A 21 -10.56 -10.84 22.03
C GLU A 21 -9.19 -10.18 21.90
N SER A 22 -9.12 -9.08 21.17
CA SER A 22 -7.90 -8.27 21.01
C SER A 22 -7.38 -7.76 22.35
N LEU A 23 -8.23 -7.20 23.18
CA LEU A 23 -7.88 -6.70 24.51
C LEU A 23 -7.50 -7.83 25.45
N MET A 24 -8.27 -8.93 25.48
CA MET A 24 -7.95 -10.12 26.28
C MET A 24 -6.57 -10.71 25.90
N ALA A 25 -6.25 -10.77 24.62
CA ALA A 25 -4.93 -11.21 24.15
C ALA A 25 -3.83 -10.23 24.54
N ALA A 26 -4.07 -8.93 24.42
CA ALA A 26 -3.09 -7.89 24.69
C ALA A 26 -2.68 -7.79 26.17
N ILE A 27 -3.62 -7.96 27.11
CA ILE A 27 -3.33 -7.90 28.56
C ILE A 27 -2.53 -9.10 29.07
N GLN A 28 -2.37 -10.16 28.29
CA GLN A 28 -1.51 -11.31 28.68
C GLN A 28 -0.02 -10.94 28.70
N TRP A 29 0.38 -9.97 27.88
CA TRP A 29 1.79 -9.58 27.73
C TRP A 29 2.05 -8.09 27.97
N SER A 30 1.01 -7.23 27.91
CA SER A 30 1.10 -5.78 28.12
C SER A 30 0.70 -5.43 29.54
N ASP A 31 1.47 -4.54 30.20
CA ASP A 31 1.14 -4.04 31.52
C ASP A 31 0.02 -2.98 31.49
N LYS A 32 -0.11 -2.31 30.33
CA LYS A 32 -1.19 -1.35 30.11
C LYS A 32 -1.53 -1.29 28.61
N VAL A 33 -2.82 -1.39 28.28
CA VAL A 33 -3.36 -1.21 26.93
C VAL A 33 -4.18 0.08 26.92
N ILE A 34 -3.65 1.09 26.26
CA ILE A 34 -4.27 2.44 26.20
C ILE A 34 -5.04 2.53 24.92
N VAL A 35 -6.35 2.59 25.01
CA VAL A 35 -7.28 2.55 23.88
C VAL A 35 -7.76 3.95 23.53
N MET A 36 -7.64 4.28 22.26
CA MET A 36 -8.22 5.47 21.65
C MET A 36 -9.24 5.01 20.62
N ASP A 37 -10.46 5.46 20.73
CA ASP A 37 -11.51 5.21 19.75
C ASP A 37 -11.62 6.38 18.77
N ASN A 38 -11.67 6.10 17.46
CA ASN A 38 -11.80 7.13 16.43
C ASN A 38 -13.26 7.30 15.97
N GLY A 39 -14.18 7.40 16.92
CA GLY A 39 -15.60 7.63 16.67
C GLY A 39 -16.29 6.39 16.10
N SER A 40 -16.19 5.26 16.79
CA SER A 40 -16.95 4.06 16.47
C SER A 40 -18.44 4.27 16.69
N LEU A 41 -19.26 3.58 15.88
CA LEU A 41 -20.72 3.64 15.91
C LEU A 41 -21.35 2.26 16.07
N ASP A 42 -20.55 1.25 16.47
CA ASP A 42 -20.93 -0.15 16.43
C ASP A 42 -20.89 -0.85 17.79
N GLY A 43 -20.71 -0.08 18.88
CA GLY A 43 -20.56 -0.61 20.22
C GLY A 43 -19.09 -0.89 20.62
N THR A 44 -18.12 -0.60 19.76
CA THR A 44 -16.68 -0.81 20.08
C THR A 44 -16.28 -0.07 21.36
N TRP A 45 -16.67 1.22 21.49
CA TRP A 45 -16.25 2.03 22.62
C TRP A 45 -16.88 1.58 23.92
N GLU A 46 -18.13 1.20 23.90
CA GLU A 46 -18.90 0.67 25.04
C GLU A 46 -18.24 -0.62 25.56
N ILE A 47 -17.83 -1.53 24.67
CA ILE A 47 -17.08 -2.75 25.03
C ILE A 47 -15.74 -2.39 25.68
N VAL A 48 -15.01 -1.40 25.15
CA VAL A 48 -13.74 -0.95 25.75
C VAL A 48 -13.96 -0.39 27.14
N GLN A 49 -15.01 0.41 27.37
CA GLN A 49 -15.32 0.98 28.69
C GLN A 49 -15.70 -0.12 29.68
N GLU A 50 -16.55 -1.08 29.27
CA GLU A 50 -16.93 -2.24 30.09
C GLU A 50 -15.68 -3.03 30.53
N MET A 51 -14.78 -3.34 29.59
CA MET A 51 -13.56 -4.08 29.90
C MET A 51 -12.58 -3.29 30.77
N ALA A 52 -12.49 -1.97 30.57
CA ALA A 52 -11.65 -1.10 31.40
C ALA A 52 -12.16 -1.00 32.86
N ALA A 53 -13.47 -1.12 33.07
CA ALA A 53 -14.05 -1.19 34.42
C ALA A 53 -13.72 -2.51 35.12
N GLN A 54 -13.48 -3.60 34.37
CA GLN A 54 -13.18 -4.93 34.89
C GLN A 54 -11.67 -5.19 35.11
N ASP A 55 -10.81 -4.59 34.26
CA ASP A 55 -9.38 -4.80 34.31
C ASP A 55 -8.60 -3.47 34.21
N PRO A 56 -7.88 -3.07 35.28
CA PRO A 56 -7.15 -1.79 35.34
C PRO A 56 -5.99 -1.69 34.35
N ARG A 57 -5.62 -2.80 33.69
CA ARG A 57 -4.62 -2.79 32.60
C ARG A 57 -5.19 -2.23 31.30
N ILE A 58 -6.51 -2.20 31.13
CA ILE A 58 -7.20 -1.62 29.99
C ILE A 58 -7.57 -0.18 30.36
N VAL A 59 -7.14 0.77 29.55
CA VAL A 59 -7.41 2.20 29.77
C VAL A 59 -8.22 2.73 28.61
N ALA A 60 -9.52 3.00 28.84
CA ALA A 60 -10.39 3.73 27.91
C ALA A 60 -9.97 5.21 27.90
N PHE A 61 -8.92 5.56 27.13
CA PHE A 61 -8.24 6.85 27.27
C PHE A 61 -9.00 8.00 26.65
N MET A 62 -9.49 7.83 25.43
CA MET A 62 -10.26 8.88 24.76
C MET A 62 -11.07 8.36 23.57
N GLN A 63 -12.22 9.01 23.33
CA GLN A 63 -12.94 8.93 22.07
C GLN A 63 -12.70 10.21 21.26
N TYR A 64 -12.45 10.06 19.95
CA TYR A 64 -12.20 11.16 19.03
C TYR A 64 -13.09 11.04 17.78
N THR A 65 -14.01 11.96 17.62
CA THR A 65 -15.02 11.94 16.54
C THR A 65 -14.60 12.64 15.25
N GLY A 66 -13.40 13.24 15.23
CA GLY A 66 -12.86 13.88 14.03
C GLY A 66 -12.31 12.89 13.00
N GLY A 67 -11.83 13.40 11.87
CA GLY A 67 -11.23 12.60 10.79
C GLY A 67 -10.06 11.73 11.28
N PHE A 68 -9.84 10.58 10.62
CA PHE A 68 -8.79 9.63 11.00
C PHE A 68 -7.40 10.28 11.04
N ARG A 69 -6.72 10.16 12.17
CA ARG A 69 -5.36 10.69 12.39
C ARG A 69 -4.44 9.65 13.03
N ILE A 70 -3.45 9.22 12.29
CA ILE A 70 -2.41 8.28 12.78
C ILE A 70 -1.74 8.79 14.07
N GLY A 71 -1.60 10.11 14.18
CA GLY A 71 -0.94 10.78 15.31
C GLY A 71 -1.71 10.81 16.63
N LEU A 72 -2.95 10.33 16.70
CA LEU A 72 -3.70 10.26 17.96
C LEU A 72 -2.95 9.45 19.03
N ARG A 73 -2.20 8.42 18.62
CA ARG A 73 -1.33 7.65 19.52
C ARG A 73 -0.29 8.50 20.25
N ALA A 74 0.10 9.64 19.66
CA ALA A 74 1.03 10.56 20.30
C ALA A 74 0.43 11.24 21.55
N LYS A 75 -0.90 11.44 21.61
CA LYS A 75 -1.60 11.96 22.79
C LYS A 75 -1.47 10.99 23.95
N ALA A 76 -1.80 9.72 23.72
CA ALA A 76 -1.66 8.67 24.72
C ALA A 76 -0.20 8.48 25.15
N PHE A 77 0.73 8.46 24.19
CA PHE A 77 2.17 8.41 24.52
C PHE A 77 2.59 9.54 25.46
N ARG A 78 2.20 10.79 25.19
CA ARG A 78 2.53 11.94 26.05
C ARG A 78 1.92 11.84 27.45
N ALA A 79 0.68 11.34 27.55
CA ALA A 79 -0.02 11.20 28.83
C ALA A 79 0.66 10.18 29.75
N PHE A 80 1.14 9.08 29.21
CA PHE A 80 1.66 7.94 30.02
C PHE A 80 3.18 7.79 30.02
N ARG A 81 3.94 8.61 29.26
CA ARG A 81 5.40 8.46 29.15
C ARG A 81 6.15 8.63 30.47
N HIS A 82 5.60 9.37 31.42
CA HIS A 82 6.20 9.60 32.73
C HIS A 82 6.21 8.36 33.63
N GLU A 83 5.36 7.37 33.34
CA GLU A 83 5.31 6.08 34.04
C GLU A 83 6.35 5.08 33.54
N MET A 84 7.08 5.41 32.44
CA MET A 84 7.99 4.50 31.76
C MET A 84 9.45 4.79 32.09
N THR A 85 10.25 3.72 32.17
CA THR A 85 11.69 3.77 32.42
C THR A 85 12.49 3.34 31.19
N ARG A 86 13.81 3.53 31.18
CA ARG A 86 14.69 3.20 30.03
C ARG A 86 14.68 1.72 29.63
N ASN A 87 14.22 0.82 30.46
CA ASN A 87 14.14 -0.60 30.12
C ASN A 87 12.80 -1.00 29.52
N ASP A 88 11.82 -0.15 29.63
CA ASP A 88 10.43 -0.43 29.24
C ASP A 88 10.24 -0.31 27.73
N TRP A 89 9.15 -0.90 27.23
CA TRP A 89 8.83 -0.91 25.81
C TRP A 89 7.45 -0.33 25.53
N TRP A 90 7.36 0.42 24.46
CA TRP A 90 6.11 0.83 23.84
C TRP A 90 5.77 -0.10 22.70
N CYS A 91 4.60 -0.74 22.73
CA CYS A 91 3.94 -1.19 21.51
C CYS A 91 3.28 0.04 20.88
N VAL A 92 4.02 0.74 20.02
CA VAL A 92 3.62 2.05 19.47
C VAL A 92 2.45 1.98 18.52
N ARG A 93 2.10 0.78 18.07
CA ARG A 93 0.97 0.51 17.22
C ARG A 93 0.47 -0.91 17.47
N LEU A 94 -0.60 -1.03 18.21
CA LEU A 94 -1.41 -2.22 18.29
C LEU A 94 -2.66 -1.98 17.43
N ASP A 95 -3.01 -2.91 16.56
CA ASP A 95 -4.23 -2.88 15.77
C ASP A 95 -5.13 -4.03 16.26
N ALA A 96 -6.45 -3.82 16.34
CA ALA A 96 -7.38 -4.76 16.97
C ALA A 96 -7.47 -6.12 16.24
N ASP A 97 -7.16 -6.13 14.96
CA ASP A 97 -7.17 -7.29 14.07
C ASP A 97 -5.82 -8.03 14.00
N GLU A 98 -4.89 -7.75 14.95
CA GLU A 98 -3.55 -8.34 14.97
C GLU A 98 -3.25 -9.10 16.26
N PHE A 99 -2.89 -10.38 16.12
CA PHE A 99 -2.55 -11.28 17.21
C PHE A 99 -1.11 -11.78 17.07
N PHE A 100 -0.30 -11.65 18.13
CA PHE A 100 1.08 -12.16 18.12
C PHE A 100 1.08 -13.71 18.13
N SER A 101 1.93 -14.29 17.29
CA SER A 101 2.10 -15.76 17.21
C SER A 101 2.99 -16.30 18.32
N GLU A 102 3.73 -15.45 19.03
CA GLU A 102 4.59 -15.76 20.17
C GLU A 102 4.43 -14.68 21.24
N ASP A 103 4.78 -15.01 22.48
CA ASP A 103 4.68 -14.05 23.60
C ASP A 103 5.63 -12.85 23.38
N PRO A 104 5.09 -11.63 23.19
CA PRO A 104 5.90 -10.43 23.00
C PRO A 104 6.86 -10.15 24.16
N ARG A 105 6.50 -10.45 25.40
CA ARG A 105 7.34 -10.24 26.57
C ARG A 105 8.56 -11.15 26.53
N ALA A 106 8.36 -12.43 26.27
CA ALA A 106 9.44 -13.39 26.11
C ALA A 106 10.35 -13.06 24.91
N PHE A 107 9.77 -12.58 23.80
CA PHE A 107 10.51 -12.12 22.64
C PHE A 107 11.38 -10.90 22.96
N LEU A 108 10.79 -9.86 23.56
CA LEU A 108 11.50 -8.60 23.87
C LEU A 108 12.59 -8.80 24.93
N ALA A 109 12.42 -9.76 25.85
CA ALA A 109 13.43 -10.13 26.82
C ALA A 109 14.74 -10.61 26.18
N LYS A 110 14.67 -11.22 24.99
CA LYS A 110 15.82 -11.72 24.22
C LYS A 110 16.49 -10.61 23.37
N ILE A 111 15.89 -9.43 23.25
CA ILE A 111 16.43 -8.36 22.40
C ILE A 111 17.61 -7.65 23.10
N PRO A 112 18.83 -7.69 22.52
CA PRO A 112 20.00 -7.04 23.09
C PRO A 112 19.80 -5.53 23.32
N LYS A 113 20.36 -4.98 24.39
CA LYS A 113 20.21 -3.56 24.79
C LYS A 113 20.61 -2.55 23.72
N ARG A 114 21.49 -2.93 22.78
CA ARG A 114 21.90 -2.08 21.65
C ARG A 114 20.78 -1.80 20.64
N TYR A 115 19.68 -2.54 20.67
CA TYR A 115 18.52 -2.36 19.80
C TYR A 115 17.39 -1.67 20.58
N ASN A 116 16.82 -0.65 19.95
CA ASN A 116 15.74 0.16 20.50
C ASN A 116 14.40 -0.08 19.81
N THR A 117 14.41 -0.76 18.66
CA THR A 117 13.21 -0.95 17.84
C THR A 117 13.11 -2.40 17.38
N VAL A 118 11.90 -2.95 17.46
CA VAL A 118 11.54 -4.26 16.90
C VAL A 118 10.42 -4.04 15.87
N LYS A 119 10.52 -4.76 14.74
CA LYS A 119 9.49 -4.80 13.72
C LYS A 119 8.64 -6.05 13.88
N LYS A 120 7.36 -5.96 13.52
CA LYS A 120 6.51 -7.12 13.27
C LYS A 120 6.74 -7.66 11.85
N LEU A 121 6.39 -8.92 11.63
CA LEU A 121 6.21 -9.56 10.35
C LEU A 121 4.79 -10.15 10.33
N SER A 122 3.92 -9.64 9.43
CA SER A 122 2.51 -10.06 9.40
C SER A 122 2.29 -11.21 8.46
N THR A 123 1.49 -12.18 8.90
CA THR A 123 0.78 -13.16 8.07
C THR A 123 -0.65 -12.64 7.91
N ASP A 124 -1.01 -12.26 6.69
CA ASP A 124 -2.33 -11.67 6.42
C ASP A 124 -3.33 -12.79 6.09
N TYR A 125 -4.29 -13.02 6.98
CA TYR A 125 -5.38 -13.97 6.77
C TYR A 125 -6.43 -13.36 5.83
N VAL A 126 -6.98 -14.20 4.97
CA VAL A 126 -7.94 -13.81 3.93
C VAL A 126 -9.13 -14.77 3.93
N LEU A 127 -10.25 -14.31 3.38
CA LEU A 127 -11.42 -15.14 3.13
C LEU A 127 -11.50 -15.46 1.64
N THR A 128 -11.92 -16.68 1.34
CA THR A 128 -12.23 -17.11 -0.01
C THR A 128 -13.73 -17.10 -0.27
N LYS A 129 -14.12 -17.17 -1.54
CA LYS A 129 -15.53 -17.35 -1.91
C LYS A 129 -16.06 -18.67 -1.39
N GLU A 130 -15.24 -19.71 -1.46
CA GLU A 130 -15.56 -21.05 -1.01
C GLU A 130 -15.71 -21.11 0.53
N ASP A 131 -14.95 -20.31 1.30
CA ASP A 131 -15.15 -20.19 2.75
C ASP A 131 -16.55 -19.67 3.09
N ILE A 132 -17.02 -18.66 2.34
CA ILE A 132 -18.33 -18.03 2.58
C ILE A 132 -19.48 -18.96 2.15
N GLU A 133 -19.29 -19.76 1.11
CA GLU A 133 -20.27 -20.73 0.64
C GLU A 133 -20.39 -21.93 1.57
N SER A 134 -19.26 -22.33 2.20
CA SER A 134 -19.21 -23.51 3.08
C SER A 134 -19.56 -23.27 4.53
N TYR A 135 -19.47 -22.02 5.00
CA TYR A 135 -19.71 -21.66 6.40
C TYR A 135 -20.50 -20.33 6.53
N THR A 136 -21.52 -20.37 7.39
CA THR A 136 -22.28 -19.17 7.74
C THR A 136 -21.57 -18.41 8.85
N PHE A 137 -20.83 -17.36 8.51
CA PHE A 137 -20.12 -16.51 9.46
C PHE A 137 -21.11 -15.81 10.41
N THR A 138 -20.83 -15.89 11.71
CA THR A 138 -21.67 -15.30 12.77
C THR A 138 -21.45 -13.78 12.93
N GLY A 139 -20.32 -13.27 12.44
CA GLY A 139 -19.85 -11.89 12.68
C GLY A 139 -19.23 -11.72 14.06
N ASN A 140 -18.99 -12.80 14.80
CA ASN A 140 -18.26 -12.82 16.07
C ASN A 140 -16.94 -13.57 15.86
N PHE A 141 -15.83 -12.86 16.05
CA PHE A 141 -14.49 -13.39 15.75
C PHE A 141 -14.12 -14.64 16.57
N SER A 142 -14.57 -14.74 17.81
CA SER A 142 -14.28 -15.92 18.65
C SER A 142 -14.78 -17.23 18.03
N PHE A 143 -15.97 -17.19 17.42
CA PHE A 143 -16.56 -18.35 16.75
C PHE A 143 -16.04 -18.53 15.33
N ASP A 144 -15.85 -17.44 14.60
CA ASP A 144 -15.53 -17.45 13.19
C ASP A 144 -14.04 -17.73 12.91
N ARG A 145 -13.14 -17.43 13.88
CA ARG A 145 -11.69 -17.54 13.72
C ARG A 145 -11.19 -18.87 13.20
N GLN A 146 -11.76 -19.97 13.67
CA GLN A 146 -11.35 -21.33 13.28
C GLN A 146 -11.64 -21.65 11.82
N HIS A 147 -12.55 -20.91 11.19
CA HIS A 147 -12.93 -21.03 9.77
C HIS A 147 -12.15 -20.07 8.87
N ILE A 148 -11.26 -19.23 9.42
CA ILE A 148 -10.38 -18.33 8.67
C ILE A 148 -9.00 -18.99 8.59
N THR A 149 -8.84 -19.90 7.66
CA THR A 149 -7.64 -20.76 7.56
C THR A 149 -6.68 -20.34 6.47
N HIS A 150 -7.16 -19.61 5.46
CA HIS A 150 -6.35 -19.18 4.34
C HIS A 150 -5.54 -17.92 4.68
N TYR A 151 -4.28 -17.86 4.22
CA TYR A 151 -3.41 -16.73 4.47
C TYR A 151 -2.44 -16.48 3.31
N LEU A 152 -1.98 -15.25 3.19
CA LEU A 152 -0.95 -14.84 2.22
C LEU A 152 0.43 -14.92 2.86
N PRO A 153 1.47 -15.33 2.09
CA PRO A 153 2.84 -15.35 2.59
C PRO A 153 3.28 -13.97 3.10
N GLU A 154 3.96 -13.99 4.23
CA GLU A 154 4.40 -12.80 4.96
C GLU A 154 5.29 -11.86 4.14
N LYS A 155 4.97 -10.58 4.11
CA LYS A 155 5.79 -9.59 3.39
C LYS A 155 5.90 -8.24 4.08
N ARG A 156 5.03 -7.93 5.02
CA ARG A 156 4.92 -6.58 5.57
C ARG A 156 5.64 -6.45 6.89
N LYS A 157 6.78 -5.72 6.88
CA LYS A 157 7.53 -5.40 8.10
C LYS A 157 7.23 -3.97 8.53
N GLU A 158 6.65 -3.82 9.72
CA GLU A 158 6.37 -2.53 10.34
C GLU A 158 6.99 -2.43 11.73
N ARG A 159 7.36 -1.19 12.16
CA ARG A 159 7.80 -0.96 13.52
C ARG A 159 6.66 -1.22 14.48
N ARG A 160 6.93 -2.04 15.51
CA ARG A 160 5.93 -2.44 16.48
C ARG A 160 6.32 -2.04 17.88
N PHE A 161 7.52 -2.37 18.31
CA PHE A 161 8.00 -2.04 19.62
C PHE A 161 9.16 -1.05 19.56
N ILE A 162 9.13 -0.05 20.47
CA ILE A 162 10.18 0.93 20.66
C ILE A 162 10.51 0.99 22.14
N ARG A 163 11.81 0.81 22.48
CA ARG A 163 12.29 0.93 23.86
C ARG A 163 12.17 2.36 24.32
N HIS A 164 11.66 2.56 25.53
CA HIS A 164 11.51 3.89 26.09
C HIS A 164 12.87 4.56 26.31
N SER A 165 12.88 5.86 26.08
CA SER A 165 14.00 6.76 26.40
C SER A 165 13.42 8.11 26.82
N PRO A 166 14.02 8.81 27.81
CA PRO A 166 13.61 10.17 28.17
C PRO A 166 13.63 11.16 27.02
N TRP A 167 14.47 10.90 26.00
CA TRP A 167 14.59 11.73 24.80
C TRP A 167 13.57 11.39 23.71
N LEU A 168 12.76 10.34 23.93
CA LEU A 168 11.77 9.92 22.97
C LEU A 168 10.61 10.92 22.95
N VAL A 169 10.36 11.56 21.81
CA VAL A 169 9.27 12.51 21.62
C VAL A 169 8.35 12.06 20.50
N TRP A 170 7.06 12.38 20.59
CA TRP A 170 6.08 12.06 19.56
C TRP A 170 5.16 13.23 19.31
N CYS A 171 5.24 13.78 18.09
CA CYS A 171 4.33 14.78 17.57
C CYS A 171 3.21 14.10 16.78
N GLU A 172 1.99 14.64 16.81
CA GLU A 172 0.81 14.08 16.11
C GLU A 172 0.97 14.05 14.58
N LYS A 173 1.87 14.85 14.02
CA LYS A 173 2.21 14.82 12.59
C LYS A 173 3.10 13.61 12.22
N TRP A 174 3.71 12.94 13.18
CA TRP A 174 4.64 11.85 12.95
C TRP A 174 3.97 10.49 13.10
N ARG A 175 4.33 9.57 12.22
CA ARG A 175 3.84 8.18 12.29
C ARG A 175 4.39 7.41 13.51
N TYR A 176 5.59 7.75 13.96
CA TYR A 176 6.32 7.10 15.06
C TYR A 176 7.01 8.13 15.93
N PRO A 177 7.30 7.81 17.21
CA PRO A 177 8.14 8.64 18.05
C PRO A 177 9.59 8.67 17.57
N HIS A 178 10.32 9.72 17.90
CA HIS A 178 11.73 9.92 17.56
C HIS A 178 12.55 10.30 18.80
N PRO A 179 13.85 9.95 18.84
CA PRO A 179 14.62 9.15 17.88
C PRO A 179 14.28 7.65 17.94
N ILE A 180 14.22 6.98 16.79
CA ILE A 180 13.82 5.55 16.70
C ILE A 180 14.93 4.61 17.20
N GLY A 181 16.19 5.01 17.10
CA GLY A 181 17.35 4.20 17.46
C GLY A 181 17.60 3.00 16.53
N ARG A 182 18.42 2.04 16.97
CA ARG A 182 18.79 0.86 16.17
C ARG A 182 17.65 -0.15 16.15
N THR A 183 17.33 -0.65 14.97
CA THR A 183 16.29 -1.68 14.75
C THR A 183 16.90 -3.07 14.83
N ALA A 184 16.28 -3.98 15.58
CA ALA A 184 16.63 -5.40 15.64
C ALA A 184 16.50 -6.06 14.24
N LYS A 185 17.36 -7.05 13.98
CA LYS A 185 17.32 -7.84 12.75
C LYS A 185 16.15 -8.82 12.75
N THR A 186 15.82 -9.37 13.91
CA THR A 186 14.67 -10.25 14.13
C THR A 186 13.37 -9.45 14.12
N CYS A 187 12.29 -10.07 13.65
CA CYS A 187 10.94 -9.54 13.69
C CYS A 187 10.07 -10.47 14.52
N ILE A 188 9.08 -9.92 15.21
CA ILE A 188 8.05 -10.72 15.89
C ILE A 188 6.92 -11.03 14.92
N ALA A 189 6.45 -12.28 14.90
CA ALA A 189 5.38 -12.71 14.01
C ALA A 189 4.00 -12.31 14.53
N VAL A 190 3.12 -11.92 13.60
CA VAL A 190 1.76 -11.44 13.88
C VAL A 190 0.79 -12.05 12.87
N ASN A 191 -0.28 -12.63 13.35
CA ASN A 191 -1.43 -13.04 12.55
C ASN A 191 -2.38 -11.83 12.42
N HIS A 192 -2.70 -11.44 11.20
CA HIS A 192 -3.49 -10.27 10.89
C HIS A 192 -4.78 -10.68 10.20
N TYR A 193 -5.90 -10.51 10.89
CA TYR A 193 -7.24 -10.89 10.45
C TYR A 193 -8.01 -9.69 9.90
N GLN A 194 -7.50 -9.15 8.79
CA GLN A 194 -8.05 -7.95 8.17
C GLN A 194 -9.47 -8.16 7.62
N TYR A 195 -9.77 -9.37 7.14
CA TYR A 195 -11.05 -9.80 6.60
C TYR A 195 -11.51 -11.03 7.38
N ARG A 196 -12.61 -10.87 8.15
CA ARG A 196 -13.02 -11.83 9.19
C ARG A 196 -14.39 -12.47 8.98
N SER A 197 -15.27 -11.73 8.30
CA SER A 197 -16.62 -12.20 7.95
C SER A 197 -17.17 -11.31 6.84
N PRO A 198 -18.17 -11.79 6.06
CA PRO A 198 -18.86 -10.97 5.07
C PRO A 198 -19.44 -9.68 5.65
N GLN A 199 -20.02 -9.75 6.84
CA GLN A 199 -20.60 -8.61 7.56
C GLN A 199 -19.54 -7.56 7.87
N GLN A 200 -18.40 -7.99 8.43
CA GLN A 200 -17.29 -7.10 8.75
C GLN A 200 -16.67 -6.50 7.48
N MET A 201 -16.46 -7.30 6.43
CA MET A 201 -15.91 -6.82 5.15
C MET A 201 -16.79 -5.75 4.53
N LYS A 202 -18.11 -5.96 4.49
CA LYS A 202 -19.10 -4.98 4.00
C LYS A 202 -19.04 -3.68 4.78
N LYS A 203 -19.03 -3.77 6.13
CA LYS A 203 -18.95 -2.61 7.02
C LYS A 203 -17.65 -1.84 6.84
N ARG A 204 -16.51 -2.55 6.76
CA ARG A 204 -15.19 -1.98 6.50
C ARG A 204 -15.14 -1.25 5.17
N PHE A 205 -15.67 -1.86 4.11
CA PHE A 205 -15.76 -1.26 2.79
C PHE A 205 -16.54 0.06 2.83
N MET A 206 -17.74 0.08 3.42
CA MET A 206 -18.56 1.29 3.55
C MET A 206 -17.85 2.40 4.34
N THR A 207 -17.23 2.05 5.48
CA THR A 207 -16.47 2.99 6.32
C THR A 207 -15.32 3.65 5.55
N ARG A 208 -14.65 2.89 4.69
CA ARG A 208 -13.52 3.40 3.90
C ARG A 208 -13.95 4.20 2.69
N GLN A 209 -15.05 3.84 2.05
CA GLN A 209 -15.65 4.65 0.98
C GLN A 209 -16.07 6.03 1.53
N GLN A 210 -16.69 6.07 2.71
CA GLN A 210 -17.02 7.33 3.34
C GLN A 210 -15.77 8.15 3.68
N ALA A 211 -14.74 7.52 4.27
CA ALA A 211 -13.48 8.21 4.57
C ALA A 211 -12.78 8.79 3.33
N LYS A 212 -12.90 8.13 2.17
CA LYS A 212 -12.42 8.67 0.89
C LYS A 212 -13.20 9.91 0.45
N LYS A 213 -14.53 9.87 0.56
CA LYS A 213 -15.40 11.04 0.27
C LYS A 213 -15.06 12.23 1.16
N ASP A 214 -14.70 11.96 2.43
CA ASP A 214 -14.28 12.96 3.40
C ASP A 214 -12.82 13.44 3.20
N GLY A 215 -12.18 13.07 2.10
CA GLY A 215 -10.81 13.50 1.74
C GLY A 215 -9.69 12.80 2.49
N CYS A 216 -9.95 11.65 3.13
CA CYS A 216 -8.93 10.87 3.81
C CYS A 216 -8.07 10.07 2.82
N GLY A 217 -6.91 10.59 2.41
CA GLY A 217 -5.99 9.95 1.47
C GLY A 217 -5.34 8.64 1.94
N SER A 218 -5.59 8.21 3.19
CA SER A 218 -4.97 7.00 3.75
C SER A 218 -5.48 5.69 3.11
N PHE A 219 -6.63 5.71 2.43
CA PHE A 219 -7.31 4.54 1.87
C PHE A 219 -7.39 4.53 0.35
N LEU A 220 -6.64 5.38 -0.33
CA LEU A 220 -6.64 5.50 -1.81
C LEU A 220 -6.16 4.21 -2.52
N HIS A 221 -5.55 3.29 -1.82
CA HIS A 221 -5.07 2.00 -2.34
C HIS A 221 -6.11 0.88 -2.31
N GLU A 222 -7.30 1.14 -1.78
CA GLU A 222 -8.41 0.18 -1.75
C GLU A 222 -9.47 0.61 -2.79
N ASN A 223 -9.37 0.06 -3.99
CA ASN A 223 -10.13 0.52 -5.17
C ASN A 223 -11.23 -0.45 -5.61
N GLY A 224 -11.60 -1.44 -4.79
CA GLY A 224 -12.72 -2.31 -5.09
C GLY A 224 -14.04 -1.51 -5.25
N ASN A 225 -14.87 -1.93 -6.18
CA ASN A 225 -16.21 -1.38 -6.38
C ASN A 225 -17.22 -1.95 -5.39
N ASP A 226 -16.94 -3.15 -4.92
CA ASP A 226 -17.71 -3.86 -3.90
C ASP A 226 -16.78 -4.58 -2.91
N TRP A 227 -17.31 -4.95 -1.73
CA TRP A 227 -16.55 -5.67 -0.71
C TRP A 227 -16.12 -7.07 -1.19
N THR A 228 -16.85 -7.69 -2.13
CA THR A 228 -16.53 -8.99 -2.71
C THR A 228 -15.26 -8.98 -3.56
N ASP A 229 -14.81 -7.81 -4.02
CA ASP A 229 -13.55 -7.66 -4.77
C ASP A 229 -12.31 -7.99 -3.90
N TYR A 230 -12.48 -8.07 -2.58
CA TYR A 230 -11.44 -8.45 -1.63
C TYR A 230 -11.47 -9.94 -1.25
N LEU A 231 -12.42 -10.71 -1.78
CA LEU A 231 -12.45 -12.16 -1.62
C LEU A 231 -11.46 -12.82 -2.59
N TRP A 232 -10.83 -13.85 -2.12
CA TRP A 232 -9.99 -14.72 -2.94
C TRP A 232 -10.80 -15.93 -3.46
N SER A 233 -10.28 -16.65 -4.47
CA SER A 233 -10.66 -18.03 -4.72
C SER A 233 -9.53 -18.96 -4.30
N ASN A 234 -9.83 -20.20 -3.99
CA ASN A 234 -8.79 -21.20 -3.66
C ASN A 234 -7.78 -21.33 -4.80
N GLN A 235 -8.25 -21.34 -6.04
CA GLN A 235 -7.39 -21.34 -7.23
C GLN A 235 -6.43 -20.17 -7.27
N GLN A 236 -6.91 -18.94 -6.98
CA GLN A 236 -6.04 -17.75 -6.95
C GLN A 236 -4.98 -17.82 -5.84
N LEU A 237 -5.31 -18.39 -4.68
CA LEU A 237 -4.37 -18.58 -3.57
C LEU A 237 -3.28 -19.60 -3.91
N GLU A 238 -3.66 -20.71 -4.52
CA GLU A 238 -2.73 -21.75 -4.98
C GLU A 238 -1.77 -21.21 -6.04
N GLN A 239 -2.29 -20.51 -7.05
CA GLN A 239 -1.49 -19.88 -8.09
C GLN A 239 -0.51 -18.86 -7.51
N GLN A 240 -0.97 -18.01 -6.58
CA GLN A 240 -0.10 -17.02 -5.95
C GLN A 240 0.98 -17.68 -5.09
N THR A 241 0.64 -18.72 -4.37
CA THR A 241 1.59 -19.47 -3.55
C THR A 241 2.64 -20.17 -4.42
N LYS A 242 2.20 -20.87 -5.48
CA LYS A 242 3.07 -21.48 -6.50
C LYS A 242 4.01 -20.45 -7.11
N LEU A 243 3.45 -19.33 -7.56
CA LEU A 243 4.22 -18.23 -8.15
C LEU A 243 5.30 -17.71 -7.19
N LEU A 244 4.97 -17.51 -5.92
CA LEU A 244 5.93 -16.96 -4.95
C LEU A 244 7.07 -17.92 -4.61
N HIS A 245 6.78 -19.20 -4.48
CA HIS A 245 7.78 -20.23 -4.15
C HIS A 245 8.68 -20.56 -5.35
N HIS A 246 8.13 -20.59 -6.55
CA HIS A 246 8.83 -21.05 -7.75
C HIS A 246 9.15 -19.93 -8.75
N LEU A 247 8.91 -18.67 -8.41
CA LEU A 247 9.07 -17.52 -9.33
C LEU A 247 10.39 -17.52 -10.12
N PRO A 248 11.58 -17.71 -9.53
CA PRO A 248 12.82 -17.70 -10.29
C PRO A 248 12.91 -18.79 -11.37
N GLN A 249 12.34 -19.95 -11.10
CA GLN A 249 12.28 -21.10 -12.01
C GLN A 249 11.23 -20.85 -13.10
N LEU A 250 10.02 -20.48 -12.73
CA LEU A 250 8.93 -20.17 -13.67
C LEU A 250 9.33 -19.02 -14.61
N PHE A 251 9.99 -17.99 -14.10
CA PHE A 251 10.52 -16.89 -14.91
C PHE A 251 11.62 -17.35 -15.87
N ALA A 252 12.48 -18.27 -15.46
CA ALA A 252 13.53 -18.83 -16.31
C ALA A 252 12.93 -19.68 -17.44
N GLN A 253 11.93 -20.49 -17.12
CA GLN A 253 11.26 -21.41 -18.07
C GLN A 253 10.33 -20.72 -19.05
N SER A 254 9.72 -19.59 -18.68
CA SER A 254 8.83 -18.85 -19.57
C SER A 254 9.56 -18.39 -20.83
N THR A 255 8.95 -18.65 -22.00
CA THR A 255 9.42 -18.24 -23.33
C THR A 255 8.71 -16.97 -23.81
N ASP A 256 7.62 -16.58 -23.19
CA ASP A 256 6.83 -15.39 -23.56
C ASP A 256 7.50 -14.11 -23.05
N ILE A 257 8.30 -13.49 -23.91
CA ILE A 257 9.12 -12.32 -23.61
C ILE A 257 8.48 -11.08 -24.19
N LEU A 258 7.89 -10.24 -23.33
CA LEU A 258 7.34 -8.93 -23.73
C LEU A 258 8.44 -7.89 -23.97
N TYR A 259 9.55 -7.98 -23.23
CA TYR A 259 10.64 -7.01 -23.34
C TYR A 259 11.95 -7.56 -22.77
N GLN A 260 13.06 -7.36 -23.50
CA GLN A 260 14.38 -7.80 -23.06
C GLN A 260 15.45 -6.80 -23.47
N LYS A 261 15.90 -5.99 -22.50
CA LYS A 261 17.09 -5.12 -22.61
C LYS A 261 17.75 -5.07 -21.22
N ARG A 262 17.80 -3.87 -20.60
CA ARG A 262 18.33 -3.70 -19.24
C ARG A 262 17.49 -4.45 -18.18
N ASN A 263 16.20 -4.51 -18.35
CA ASN A 263 15.27 -5.32 -17.56
C ASN A 263 14.64 -6.35 -18.48
N THR A 264 14.16 -7.46 -17.91
CA THR A 264 13.42 -8.46 -18.65
C THR A 264 11.99 -8.51 -18.15
N ILE A 265 11.02 -8.49 -19.06
CA ILE A 265 9.60 -8.61 -18.76
C ILE A 265 9.09 -9.84 -19.51
N LYS A 266 8.47 -10.76 -18.77
CA LYS A 266 7.90 -11.99 -19.32
C LYS A 266 6.48 -12.18 -18.81
N VAL A 267 5.65 -12.85 -19.59
CA VAL A 267 4.41 -13.44 -19.10
C VAL A 267 4.74 -14.80 -18.49
N VAL A 268 4.21 -15.06 -17.32
CA VAL A 268 4.42 -16.29 -16.56
C VAL A 268 3.05 -16.86 -16.19
N GLU A 269 2.86 -18.18 -16.42
CA GLU A 269 1.59 -18.86 -16.19
C GLU A 269 0.41 -18.18 -16.91
N GLU A 270 0.64 -17.59 -18.10
CA GLU A 270 -0.36 -16.92 -18.97
C GLU A 270 -1.16 -15.77 -18.30
N GLU A 271 -0.95 -15.52 -17.04
CA GLU A 271 -1.72 -14.60 -16.23
C GLU A 271 -0.88 -13.47 -15.61
N PHE A 272 0.40 -13.71 -15.37
CA PHE A 272 1.24 -12.78 -14.62
C PHE A 272 2.32 -12.14 -15.49
N VAL A 273 2.41 -10.83 -15.44
CA VAL A 273 3.54 -10.09 -16.00
C VAL A 273 4.61 -9.94 -14.93
N VAL A 274 5.77 -10.52 -15.16
CA VAL A 274 6.91 -10.49 -14.24
C VAL A 274 8.02 -9.62 -14.81
N LYS A 275 8.32 -8.52 -14.15
CA LYS A 275 9.43 -7.62 -14.47
C LYS A 275 10.63 -7.92 -13.58
N SER A 276 11.67 -8.53 -14.16
CA SER A 276 12.97 -8.73 -13.52
C SER A 276 13.84 -7.49 -13.72
N PHE A 277 14.34 -6.92 -12.63
CA PHE A 277 15.24 -5.77 -12.69
C PHE A 277 16.68 -6.21 -12.75
N ALA A 278 17.47 -5.51 -13.60
CA ALA A 278 18.91 -5.72 -13.67
C ALA A 278 19.57 -5.65 -12.28
N VAL A 279 20.52 -6.55 -12.05
CA VAL A 279 21.29 -6.58 -10.79
C VAL A 279 21.99 -5.23 -10.60
N PRO A 280 21.77 -4.56 -9.45
CA PRO A 280 22.36 -3.25 -9.22
C PRO A 280 23.88 -3.34 -8.98
N SER A 281 24.60 -2.26 -9.27
CA SER A 281 26.01 -2.13 -8.86
C SER A 281 26.15 -2.26 -7.35
N PHE A 282 27.34 -2.60 -6.85
CA PHE A 282 27.62 -2.82 -5.42
C PHE A 282 27.13 -1.68 -4.54
N PHE A 283 27.42 -0.43 -4.87
CA PHE A 283 26.97 0.74 -4.12
C PHE A 283 25.44 0.86 -4.08
N LYS A 284 24.74 0.58 -5.19
CA LYS A 284 23.27 0.58 -5.22
C LYS A 284 22.69 -0.57 -4.39
N ARG A 285 23.35 -1.73 -4.33
CA ARG A 285 22.93 -2.85 -3.48
C ARG A 285 23.01 -2.45 -2.00
N LEU A 286 24.04 -1.69 -1.61
CA LEU A 286 24.17 -1.16 -0.27
C LEU A 286 23.03 -0.15 0.05
N ILE A 287 22.73 0.76 -0.88
CA ILE A 287 21.62 1.72 -0.76
C ILE A 287 20.28 0.98 -0.56
N TYR A 288 20.05 -0.12 -1.27
CA TYR A 288 18.83 -0.92 -1.12
C TYR A 288 18.74 -1.75 0.17
N THR A 289 19.72 -1.67 1.06
CA THR A 289 19.55 -2.16 2.44
C THR A 289 18.70 -1.21 3.30
N ILE A 290 18.70 0.08 2.93
CA ILE A 290 18.01 1.16 3.64
C ILE A 290 16.76 1.60 2.87
N PHE A 291 16.90 1.82 1.57
CA PHE A 291 15.83 2.28 0.68
C PHE A 291 15.15 1.12 -0.06
N PRO A 292 13.87 1.26 -0.45
CA PRO A 292 13.17 0.23 -1.20
C PRO A 292 13.79 -0.01 -2.58
N SER A 293 13.85 -1.28 -3.01
CA SER A 293 14.28 -1.65 -4.35
C SER A 293 13.32 -1.08 -5.41
N LYS A 294 13.72 -1.19 -6.68
CA LYS A 294 12.84 -0.81 -7.80
C LYS A 294 11.57 -1.67 -7.83
N ALA A 295 11.68 -2.98 -7.60
CA ALA A 295 10.55 -3.88 -7.55
C ALA A 295 9.56 -3.49 -6.45
N ARG A 296 10.06 -3.26 -5.24
CA ARG A 296 9.23 -2.83 -4.11
C ARG A 296 8.58 -1.47 -4.34
N ARG A 297 9.30 -0.51 -4.96
CA ARG A 297 8.71 0.80 -5.31
C ARG A 297 7.60 0.65 -6.35
N SER A 298 7.83 -0.16 -7.41
CA SER A 298 6.79 -0.42 -8.42
C SER A 298 5.53 -0.98 -7.78
N TYR A 299 5.65 -1.94 -6.86
CA TYR A 299 4.51 -2.51 -6.15
C TYR A 299 3.77 -1.46 -5.30
N ILE A 300 4.50 -0.67 -4.49
CA ILE A 300 3.89 0.38 -3.65
C ILE A 300 3.20 1.45 -4.51
N TYR A 301 3.78 1.80 -5.64
CA TYR A 301 3.23 2.82 -6.53
C TYR A 301 2.03 2.28 -7.31
N ALA A 302 2.06 1.02 -7.74
CA ALA A 302 0.90 0.36 -8.35
C ALA A 302 -0.31 0.33 -7.40
N GLN A 303 -0.09 -0.01 -6.13
CA GLN A 303 -1.16 0.05 -5.12
C GLN A 303 -1.77 1.46 -4.95
N ARG A 304 -1.01 2.52 -5.21
CA ARG A 304 -1.50 3.91 -5.12
C ARG A 304 -2.22 4.37 -6.38
N LEU A 305 -1.87 3.78 -7.52
CA LEU A 305 -2.48 4.09 -8.82
C LEU A 305 -3.83 3.39 -9.00
N GLY A 306 -4.04 2.26 -8.33
CA GLY A 306 -5.26 1.48 -8.48
C GLY A 306 -5.46 1.00 -9.91
N ASP A 307 -6.64 1.24 -10.48
CA ASP A 307 -7.01 0.77 -11.82
C ASP A 307 -6.26 1.48 -12.96
N MET A 308 -5.57 2.59 -12.65
CA MET A 308 -4.71 3.29 -13.62
C MET A 308 -3.41 2.51 -13.96
N THR A 309 -3.26 1.28 -13.50
CA THR A 309 -2.11 0.38 -13.77
C THR A 309 -2.56 -1.08 -13.64
N PRO A 310 -1.89 -2.03 -14.33
CA PRO A 310 -2.18 -3.44 -14.13
C PRO A 310 -2.15 -3.85 -12.66
N LYS A 311 -3.13 -4.64 -12.23
CA LYS A 311 -3.32 -5.01 -10.81
C LYS A 311 -2.05 -5.62 -10.21
N PRO A 312 -1.46 -4.98 -9.18
CA PRO A 312 -0.23 -5.48 -8.58
C PRO A 312 -0.51 -6.75 -7.76
N VAL A 313 0.29 -7.79 -8.00
CA VAL A 313 0.23 -9.04 -7.23
C VAL A 313 1.22 -8.98 -6.08
N THR A 314 2.51 -8.76 -6.39
CA THR A 314 3.55 -8.73 -5.35
C THR A 314 4.89 -8.23 -5.90
N TYR A 315 5.90 -8.21 -5.02
CA TYR A 315 7.31 -8.11 -5.40
C TYR A 315 8.13 -9.18 -4.65
N VAL A 316 9.19 -9.67 -5.29
CA VAL A 316 10.12 -10.63 -4.68
C VAL A 316 11.54 -10.04 -4.71
N GLU A 317 12.23 -10.12 -3.57
CA GLU A 317 13.63 -9.71 -3.43
C GLU A 317 14.44 -10.89 -2.92
N THR A 318 15.49 -11.28 -3.64
CA THR A 318 16.48 -12.21 -3.13
C THR A 318 17.72 -11.46 -2.66
N ARG A 319 18.33 -11.92 -1.57
CA ARG A 319 19.51 -11.28 -0.98
C ARG A 319 20.64 -12.32 -0.82
N LYS A 320 21.86 -11.89 -1.13
CA LYS A 320 23.08 -12.69 -0.92
C LYS A 320 24.04 -11.87 -0.04
N GLY A 321 24.44 -12.42 1.09
CA GLY A 321 25.26 -11.68 2.08
C GLY A 321 24.55 -10.41 2.63
N GLY A 322 23.22 -10.43 2.76
CA GLY A 322 22.42 -9.28 3.22
C GLY A 322 22.15 -8.21 2.14
N LEU A 323 22.85 -8.25 1.00
CA LEU A 323 22.71 -7.30 -0.09
C LEU A 323 21.69 -7.79 -1.13
N LEU A 324 20.95 -6.86 -1.77
CA LEU A 324 20.00 -7.18 -2.83
C LEU A 324 20.72 -7.90 -3.98
N HIS A 325 20.22 -9.10 -4.35
CA HIS A 325 20.76 -9.88 -5.45
C HIS A 325 19.87 -9.81 -6.69
N LYS A 326 18.60 -10.22 -6.57
CA LYS A 326 17.60 -10.12 -7.64
C LYS A 326 16.34 -9.47 -7.10
N SER A 327 15.55 -8.82 -7.94
CA SER A 327 14.26 -8.28 -7.58
C SER A 327 13.29 -8.35 -8.75
N TYR A 328 12.06 -8.78 -8.44
CA TYR A 328 10.98 -8.98 -9.39
C TYR A 328 9.76 -8.19 -8.93
N TYR A 329 9.08 -7.53 -9.83
CA TYR A 329 7.75 -6.97 -9.65
C TYR A 329 6.77 -7.80 -10.46
N ILE A 330 5.66 -8.17 -9.87
CA ILE A 330 4.64 -9.03 -10.46
C ILE A 330 3.31 -8.29 -10.47
N SER A 331 2.67 -8.22 -11.62
CA SER A 331 1.30 -7.75 -11.80
C SER A 331 0.48 -8.79 -12.57
N ARG A 332 -0.83 -8.66 -12.55
CA ARG A 332 -1.71 -9.35 -13.50
C ARG A 332 -1.41 -8.86 -14.91
N LEU A 333 -1.74 -9.67 -15.90
CA LEU A 333 -1.75 -9.22 -17.28
C LEU A 333 -2.76 -8.07 -17.42
N SER A 334 -2.41 -7.04 -18.18
CA SER A 334 -3.30 -5.90 -18.44
C SER A 334 -4.45 -6.33 -19.36
N PRO A 335 -5.67 -5.86 -19.13
CA PRO A 335 -6.72 -5.98 -20.13
C PRO A 335 -6.47 -5.10 -21.37
N CYS A 336 -5.61 -4.07 -21.23
CA CYS A 336 -5.23 -3.21 -22.34
C CYS A 336 -4.27 -3.95 -23.29
N THR A 337 -4.67 -4.13 -24.55
CA THR A 337 -3.94 -4.90 -25.54
C THR A 337 -2.98 -4.07 -26.37
N HIS A 338 -3.15 -2.75 -26.39
CA HIS A 338 -2.36 -1.82 -27.17
C HIS A 338 -1.38 -0.97 -26.34
N VAL A 339 -0.32 -0.50 -27.00
CA VAL A 339 0.61 0.50 -26.45
C VAL A 339 0.40 1.81 -27.17
N LEU A 340 0.28 2.93 -26.49
CA LEU A 340 -0.02 4.23 -27.09
C LEU A 340 1.00 4.65 -28.15
N LYS A 341 2.20 4.09 -28.13
CA LYS A 341 3.21 4.24 -29.18
C LYS A 341 2.75 3.72 -30.57
N GLU A 342 1.84 2.77 -30.64
CA GLU A 342 1.30 2.23 -31.88
C GLU A 342 0.50 3.29 -32.63
N VAL A 343 -0.35 4.04 -31.92
CA VAL A 343 -1.15 5.14 -32.46
C VAL A 343 -0.29 6.27 -33.06
N ILE A 344 0.95 6.44 -32.53
CA ILE A 344 1.89 7.42 -33.10
C ILE A 344 2.51 6.93 -34.40
N LYS A 345 2.86 5.64 -34.45
CA LYS A 345 3.54 5.05 -35.61
C LYS A 345 2.58 4.88 -36.79
N ASP A 346 1.36 4.54 -36.52
CA ASP A 346 0.31 4.37 -37.51
C ASP A 346 -0.59 5.61 -37.56
N ARG A 347 -0.42 6.42 -38.60
CA ARG A 347 -1.25 7.61 -38.81
C ARG A 347 -2.71 7.31 -39.17
N ASN A 348 -2.96 6.08 -39.62
CA ASN A 348 -4.29 5.60 -39.99
C ASN A 348 -4.93 4.77 -38.87
N PHE A 349 -4.36 4.79 -37.67
CA PHE A 349 -4.94 4.07 -36.51
C PHE A 349 -6.38 4.53 -36.27
N PRO A 350 -7.35 3.61 -36.15
CA PRO A 350 -8.75 3.96 -35.96
C PRO A 350 -8.95 4.86 -34.73
N ASN A 351 -9.82 5.86 -34.85
CA ASN A 351 -10.20 6.78 -33.78
C ASN A 351 -8.99 7.48 -33.11
N ARG A 352 -7.97 7.76 -33.90
CA ARG A 352 -6.68 8.31 -33.44
C ARG A 352 -6.82 9.58 -32.61
N ASP A 353 -7.64 10.51 -33.04
CA ASP A 353 -7.82 11.81 -32.37
C ASP A 353 -8.63 11.66 -31.08
N GLU A 354 -9.62 10.78 -31.06
CA GLU A 354 -10.40 10.43 -29.87
C GLU A 354 -9.53 9.78 -28.79
N ILE A 355 -8.59 8.89 -29.20
CA ILE A 355 -7.62 8.24 -28.31
C ILE A 355 -6.68 9.30 -27.70
N PHE A 356 -6.18 10.26 -28.51
CA PHE A 356 -5.32 11.33 -27.98
C PHE A 356 -6.08 12.29 -27.08
N ALA A 357 -7.32 12.63 -27.39
CA ALA A 357 -8.15 13.43 -26.50
C ALA A 357 -8.42 12.70 -25.17
N ALA A 358 -8.78 11.42 -25.23
CA ALA A 358 -8.96 10.58 -24.05
C ALA A 358 -7.66 10.49 -23.21
N PHE A 359 -6.49 10.38 -23.84
CA PHE A 359 -5.19 10.41 -23.17
C PHE A 359 -4.93 11.76 -22.48
N GLY A 360 -5.33 12.87 -23.07
CA GLY A 360 -5.30 14.20 -22.44
C GLY A 360 -6.14 14.23 -21.16
N ARG A 361 -7.38 13.74 -21.20
CA ARG A 361 -8.28 13.62 -20.04
C ARG A 361 -7.73 12.68 -18.96
N PHE A 362 -7.22 11.51 -19.35
CA PHE A 362 -6.55 10.59 -18.42
C PHE A 362 -5.37 11.24 -17.69
N THR A 363 -4.55 12.02 -18.40
CA THR A 363 -3.44 12.77 -17.78
C THR A 363 -3.95 13.83 -16.82
N ALA A 364 -5.07 14.48 -17.11
CA ALA A 364 -5.72 15.42 -16.20
C ALA A 364 -6.12 14.74 -14.90
N GLN A 365 -6.75 13.55 -14.96
CA GLN A 365 -7.10 12.77 -13.77
C GLN A 365 -5.89 12.41 -12.92
N LEU A 366 -4.77 11.98 -13.52
CA LEU A 366 -3.52 11.73 -12.80
C LEU A 366 -3.06 12.96 -12.04
N HIS A 367 -3.08 14.12 -12.71
CA HIS A 367 -2.61 15.38 -12.14
C HIS A 367 -3.55 15.92 -11.06
N ASP A 368 -4.86 15.70 -11.14
CA ASP A 368 -5.83 16.04 -10.09
C ASP A 368 -5.59 15.23 -8.81
N HIS A 369 -5.17 13.99 -8.94
CA HIS A 369 -4.71 13.16 -7.82
C HIS A 369 -3.28 13.50 -7.33
N GLY A 370 -2.67 14.56 -7.88
CA GLY A 370 -1.30 14.96 -7.53
C GLY A 370 -0.23 13.96 -7.94
N ILE A 371 -0.46 13.20 -9.02
CA ILE A 371 0.42 12.14 -9.51
C ILE A 371 1.15 12.59 -10.77
N LEU A 372 2.50 12.50 -10.76
CA LEU A 372 3.35 12.75 -11.91
C LEU A 372 4.18 11.51 -12.24
N HIS A 373 4.20 11.12 -13.49
CA HIS A 373 5.10 10.06 -14.00
C HIS A 373 6.34 10.72 -14.62
N ALA A 374 7.50 10.65 -13.94
CA ALA A 374 8.71 11.32 -14.41
C ALA A 374 9.35 10.69 -15.67
N ASP A 375 8.88 9.53 -16.10
CA ASP A 375 9.28 8.87 -17.36
C ASP A 375 8.05 8.66 -18.26
N TYR A 376 7.24 9.71 -18.40
CA TYR A 376 5.94 9.69 -19.09
C TYR A 376 6.14 9.65 -20.61
N SER A 377 6.39 8.44 -21.11
CA SER A 377 6.59 8.18 -22.53
C SER A 377 5.49 7.28 -23.08
N MET A 378 5.22 7.37 -24.37
CA MET A 378 4.16 6.62 -25.04
C MET A 378 4.34 5.08 -24.97
N GLY A 379 5.56 4.60 -24.74
CA GLY A 379 5.82 3.18 -24.50
C GLY A 379 5.49 2.70 -23.09
N ASN A 380 5.18 3.62 -22.17
CA ASN A 380 4.81 3.33 -20.80
C ASN A 380 3.31 3.50 -20.53
N VAL A 381 2.51 3.67 -21.59
CA VAL A 381 1.05 3.83 -21.54
C VAL A 381 0.44 2.71 -22.37
N LEU A 382 -0.28 1.82 -21.70
CA LEU A 382 -1.13 0.83 -22.33
C LEU A 382 -2.53 1.42 -22.51
N PHE A 383 -3.26 0.98 -23.50
CA PHE A 383 -4.64 1.39 -23.70
C PHE A 383 -5.50 0.29 -24.33
N GLU A 384 -6.81 0.41 -24.13
CA GLU A 384 -7.83 -0.36 -24.81
C GLU A 384 -8.83 0.61 -25.45
N PRO A 385 -9.09 0.54 -26.76
CA PRO A 385 -10.09 1.36 -27.42
C PRO A 385 -11.50 1.06 -26.86
N THR A 386 -12.31 2.11 -26.70
CA THR A 386 -13.70 2.02 -26.26
C THR A 386 -14.57 2.94 -27.10
N ASP A 387 -15.90 2.79 -27.02
CA ASP A 387 -16.85 3.68 -27.71
C ASP A 387 -16.72 5.15 -27.30
N GLN A 388 -16.12 5.43 -26.13
CA GLN A 388 -15.90 6.79 -25.59
C GLN A 388 -14.45 7.27 -25.74
N GLY A 389 -13.64 6.61 -26.56
CA GLY A 389 -12.23 6.92 -26.80
C GLY A 389 -11.30 5.76 -26.42
N ALA A 390 -10.75 5.77 -25.20
CA ALA A 390 -9.90 4.68 -24.73
C ALA A 390 -9.78 4.68 -23.18
N GLU A 391 -9.56 3.51 -22.62
CA GLU A 391 -9.09 3.30 -21.24
C GLU A 391 -7.58 3.15 -21.20
N PHE A 392 -6.94 3.64 -20.13
CA PHE A 392 -5.48 3.67 -20.06
C PHE A 392 -4.93 3.05 -18.79
N GLN A 393 -3.79 2.38 -18.92
CA GLN A 393 -3.00 1.89 -17.80
C GLN A 393 -1.54 2.29 -17.95
N LEU A 394 -0.92 2.69 -16.84
CA LEU A 394 0.49 3.05 -16.77
C LEU A 394 1.37 1.86 -16.41
N VAL A 395 2.51 1.73 -17.07
CA VAL A 395 3.55 0.75 -16.74
C VAL A 395 4.89 1.45 -16.48
N ASP A 396 5.89 0.72 -16.01
CA ASP A 396 7.21 1.22 -15.59
C ASP A 396 7.18 2.29 -14.48
N LEU A 397 6.51 1.96 -13.39
CA LEU A 397 6.17 2.87 -12.29
C LEU A 397 7.34 3.34 -11.42
N ASN A 398 8.58 3.03 -11.75
CA ASN A 398 9.75 3.30 -10.89
C ASN A 398 9.99 4.78 -10.58
N ARG A 399 9.49 5.67 -11.44
CA ARG A 399 9.74 7.12 -11.40
C ARG A 399 8.43 7.90 -11.23
N MET A 400 7.61 7.48 -10.27
CA MET A 400 6.38 8.19 -9.92
C MET A 400 6.61 9.17 -8.77
N HIS A 401 5.91 10.30 -8.81
CA HIS A 401 5.82 11.28 -7.72
C HIS A 401 4.36 11.45 -7.32
N PHE A 402 4.08 11.41 -6.02
CA PHE A 402 2.74 11.53 -5.45
C PHE A 402 2.64 12.74 -4.52
N GLY A 403 1.43 13.24 -4.30
CA GLY A 403 1.14 14.38 -3.43
C GLY A 403 1.69 15.70 -3.98
N GLN A 404 1.79 15.81 -5.32
CA GLN A 404 2.31 16.99 -5.98
C GLN A 404 1.20 18.02 -6.20
N ARG A 405 1.53 19.29 -5.98
CA ARG A 405 0.71 20.39 -6.45
C ARG A 405 1.07 20.66 -7.92
N ILE A 406 0.13 20.36 -8.83
CA ILE A 406 0.39 20.42 -10.28
C ILE A 406 -0.44 21.56 -10.86
N ASN A 407 0.24 22.66 -11.20
CA ASN A 407 -0.33 23.79 -11.95
C ASN A 407 -0.24 23.55 -13.47
N CYS A 408 -0.85 24.41 -14.28
CA CYS A 408 -0.87 24.34 -15.74
C CYS A 408 0.53 24.09 -16.31
N LYS A 409 1.51 24.94 -15.99
CA LYS A 409 2.89 24.83 -16.51
C LYS A 409 3.55 23.50 -16.18
N LYS A 410 3.45 23.03 -14.93
CA LYS A 410 4.03 21.75 -14.48
C LYS A 410 3.32 20.56 -15.13
N GLY A 411 1.99 20.63 -15.31
CA GLY A 411 1.21 19.63 -15.99
C GLY A 411 1.57 19.52 -17.46
N CYS A 412 1.64 20.62 -18.17
CA CYS A 412 2.08 20.65 -19.58
C CYS A 412 3.51 20.13 -19.75
N GLN A 413 4.42 20.36 -18.78
CA GLN A 413 5.78 19.81 -18.80
C GLN A 413 5.81 18.29 -18.78
N ASN A 414 4.81 17.63 -18.22
CA ASN A 414 4.78 16.17 -18.19
C ASN A 414 4.65 15.55 -19.59
N PHE A 415 4.16 16.29 -20.56
CA PHE A 415 4.10 15.86 -21.98
C PHE A 415 5.42 16.01 -22.75
N GLU A 416 6.50 16.50 -22.13
CA GLU A 416 7.80 16.73 -22.81
C GLU A 416 8.34 15.47 -23.53
N ARG A 417 8.03 14.28 -23.01
CA ARG A 417 8.50 13.00 -23.56
C ARG A 417 7.52 12.36 -24.55
N ILE A 418 6.39 13.00 -24.81
CA ILE A 418 5.44 12.57 -25.80
C ILE A 418 5.92 13.05 -27.16
N ASP A 419 6.46 12.12 -27.95
CA ASP A 419 7.04 12.39 -29.27
C ASP A 419 6.06 11.96 -30.37
N THR A 420 5.24 12.92 -30.82
CA THR A 420 4.24 12.74 -31.87
C THR A 420 4.12 14.00 -32.74
N ASP A 421 3.26 14.02 -33.75
CA ASP A 421 3.05 15.18 -34.60
C ASP A 421 2.36 16.34 -33.85
N THR A 422 2.38 17.53 -34.49
CA THR A 422 1.82 18.75 -33.89
C THR A 422 0.32 18.67 -33.69
N HIS A 423 -0.42 18.02 -34.59
CA HIS A 423 -1.87 17.86 -34.48
C HIS A 423 -2.21 17.03 -33.24
N ALA A 424 -1.62 15.87 -33.07
CA ALA A 424 -1.83 15.01 -31.90
C ALA A 424 -1.48 15.72 -30.58
N LEU A 425 -0.35 16.47 -30.52
CA LEU A 425 -0.01 17.25 -29.33
C LEU A 425 -1.01 18.35 -29.03
N THR A 426 -1.57 18.97 -30.06
CA THR A 426 -2.62 19.99 -29.90
C THR A 426 -3.89 19.36 -29.34
N THR A 427 -4.34 18.24 -29.91
CA THR A 427 -5.50 17.46 -29.42
C THR A 427 -5.34 17.06 -27.95
N ILE A 428 -4.19 16.49 -27.59
CA ILE A 428 -3.87 16.10 -26.18
C ILE A 428 -3.94 17.33 -25.25
N ALA A 429 -3.30 18.44 -25.65
CA ALA A 429 -3.21 19.65 -24.83
C ALA A 429 -4.59 20.33 -24.64
N GLN A 430 -5.41 20.35 -25.67
CA GLN A 430 -6.79 20.90 -25.63
C GLN A 430 -7.65 20.07 -24.65
N ALA A 431 -7.70 18.76 -24.82
CA ALA A 431 -8.47 17.87 -23.96
C ALA A 431 -7.97 17.90 -22.49
N TYR A 432 -6.65 18.03 -22.28
CA TYR A 432 -6.07 18.23 -20.97
C TYR A 432 -6.49 19.56 -20.33
N ALA A 433 -6.46 20.64 -21.10
CA ALA A 433 -6.84 21.96 -20.64
C ALA A 433 -8.31 22.02 -20.25
N GLU A 434 -9.19 21.50 -21.10
CA GLU A 434 -10.63 21.39 -20.85
C GLU A 434 -10.91 20.65 -19.53
N ALA A 435 -10.35 19.46 -19.37
CA ALA A 435 -10.53 18.62 -18.18
C ALA A 435 -10.01 19.29 -16.90
N ARG A 436 -9.02 20.18 -16.99
CA ARG A 436 -8.42 20.88 -15.85
C ARG A 436 -8.97 22.31 -15.65
N GLY A 437 -9.87 22.78 -16.50
CA GLY A 437 -10.35 24.16 -16.47
C GLY A 437 -9.27 25.21 -16.76
N TYR A 438 -8.28 24.88 -17.62
CA TYR A 438 -7.23 25.81 -18.03
C TYR A 438 -7.53 26.43 -19.39
N ASP A 439 -6.85 27.56 -19.70
CA ASP A 439 -6.90 28.13 -21.04
C ASP A 439 -6.25 27.16 -22.06
N SER A 440 -7.02 26.81 -23.08
CA SER A 440 -6.62 25.83 -24.10
C SER A 440 -5.42 26.31 -24.92
N ASN A 441 -5.42 27.58 -25.31
CA ASN A 441 -4.35 28.19 -26.12
C ASN A 441 -3.04 28.26 -25.32
N GLU A 442 -3.11 28.58 -24.02
CA GLU A 442 -1.95 28.57 -23.14
C GLU A 442 -1.35 27.16 -23.03
N CYS A 443 -2.17 26.12 -22.78
CA CYS A 443 -1.72 24.74 -22.68
C CYS A 443 -1.07 24.27 -24.00
N VAL A 444 -1.70 24.49 -25.14
CA VAL A 444 -1.14 24.15 -26.46
C VAL A 444 0.20 24.84 -26.67
N ARG A 445 0.29 26.14 -26.41
CA ARG A 445 1.55 26.89 -26.53
C ARG A 445 2.66 26.32 -25.63
N LEU A 446 2.34 25.97 -24.40
CA LEU A 446 3.29 25.39 -23.45
C LEU A 446 3.78 24.03 -23.91
N VAL A 447 2.91 23.13 -24.35
CA VAL A 447 3.26 21.77 -24.82
C VAL A 447 4.12 21.84 -26.07
N LEU A 448 3.75 22.65 -27.09
CA LEU A 448 4.50 22.82 -28.33
C LEU A 448 5.88 23.47 -28.11
N LYS A 449 5.97 24.44 -27.20
CA LYS A 449 7.25 25.07 -26.83
C LYS A 449 8.25 24.08 -26.24
N MET A 450 7.78 23.05 -25.52
CA MET A 450 8.64 22.03 -24.92
C MET A 450 9.20 21.07 -25.97
N ARG A 451 8.37 20.70 -26.97
CA ARG A 451 8.85 19.92 -28.12
C ARG A 451 9.99 20.63 -28.86
N TRP A 452 9.86 21.93 -29.07
CA TRP A 452 10.86 22.74 -29.77
C TRP A 452 12.22 22.77 -29.08
N ARG A 453 12.23 22.81 -27.73
CA ARG A 453 13.45 22.77 -26.92
C ARG A 453 14.16 21.43 -26.98
N LYS A 454 13.44 20.32 -27.15
CA LYS A 454 14.00 18.98 -27.24
C LYS A 454 14.70 18.73 -28.57
N HIS A 455 14.20 19.26 -29.67
CA HIS A 455 14.79 19.12 -30.99
C HIS A 455 16.00 20.06 -31.24
N LYS A 456 16.27 21.02 -30.32
CA LYS A 456 17.44 21.91 -30.37
C LYS A 456 18.63 21.41 -29.52
N LYS A 457 18.48 20.35 -28.75
CA LYS A 457 19.54 19.66 -28.02
C LYS A 457 19.87 18.33 -28.69
#